data_eca84d34d67290c4ac16e34b2582c0a5
#
_entry.id   eca84d34d67290c4ac16e34b2582c0a5
#
_cell.length_a   1.000
_cell.length_b   1.000
_cell.length_c   1.000
_cell.angle_alpha   90.00
_cell.angle_beta   90.00
_cell.angle_gamma   90.00
#
_symmetry.space_group_name_H-M   'P 1'
#
loop_
_entity.id
_entity.type
_entity.pdbx_description
1 polymer ?
#
loop_
_entity_poly.entity_id
_entity_poly.type
_entity_poly.pdbx_seq_one_letter_code
_entity_poly.pdbx_strand_id
1 'polypeptide(L)'
;MARGSSFKAVESIARTLPEVEVTTAWGQPALKVRGKMFACMAAHKSAEPDSLVVMMDRDDRDALIEDDPATYYLEPHYVNYPCVLVRLSRVHADALHDVVTGAYRFVNGAQPRTRKRRP
;
A
#
# COMPACT_ATOMS: atom_id res chain seq x y z
N MET A 1 21.42 4.56 4.46
CA MET A 1 20.96 4.77 4.92
C MET A 1 19.75 4.80 5.02
N ALA A 2 19.21 4.97 4.35
CA ALA A 2 17.96 5.38 4.74
C ALA A 2 16.94 4.34 4.71
N ARG A 3 16.60 3.91 5.87
CA ARG A 3 15.32 3.26 6.02
C ARG A 3 14.37 4.32 6.48
N GLY A 4 13.11 4.09 6.17
CA GLY A 4 12.09 5.02 6.57
C GLY A 4 11.68 5.92 5.44
N SER A 5 10.41 6.35 5.48
CA SER A 5 9.83 7.15 4.44
C SER A 5 8.67 7.95 5.03
N SER A 6 7.98 8.69 4.15
CA SER A 6 6.85 9.53 4.54
C SER A 6 5.79 9.45 3.45
N PHE A 7 4.60 9.95 3.75
CA PHE A 7 3.56 10.01 2.73
C PHE A 7 3.98 10.86 1.54
N LYS A 8 4.83 11.85 1.77
CA LYS A 8 5.32 12.68 0.69
C LYS A 8 6.07 11.83 -0.36
N ALA A 9 6.86 10.86 0.10
CA ALA A 9 7.53 9.94 -0.80
C ALA A 9 6.52 9.05 -1.53
N VAL A 10 5.47 8.60 -0.84
CA VAL A 10 4.40 7.82 -1.45
C VAL A 10 3.73 8.63 -2.56
N GLU A 11 3.42 9.88 -2.26
CA GLU A 11 2.79 10.77 -3.23
C GLU A 11 3.70 10.98 -4.46
N SER A 12 4.99 11.15 -4.25
CA SER A 12 5.94 11.32 -5.35
C SER A 12 5.93 10.13 -6.30
N ILE A 13 5.90 8.92 -5.73
CA ILE A 13 5.81 7.71 -6.54
C ILE A 13 4.50 7.71 -7.33
N ALA A 14 3.39 7.99 -6.64
CA ALA A 14 2.08 7.93 -7.25
C ALA A 14 1.93 8.91 -8.41
N ARG A 15 2.54 10.09 -8.29
CA ARG A 15 2.43 11.11 -9.34
C ARG A 15 3.13 10.72 -10.64
N THR A 16 3.96 9.67 -10.62
CA THR A 16 4.54 9.13 -11.86
C THR A 16 3.58 8.19 -12.58
N LEU A 17 2.45 7.84 -11.96
CA LEU A 17 1.51 6.87 -12.51
C LEU A 17 0.32 7.61 -13.15
N PRO A 18 -0.24 7.07 -14.26
CA PRO A 18 -1.33 7.75 -14.97
C PRO A 18 -2.61 7.85 -14.15
N GLU A 19 -3.27 8.99 -14.26
CA GLU A 19 -4.62 9.18 -13.73
C GLU A 19 -4.75 9.04 -12.22
N VAL A 20 -3.65 9.25 -11.49
CA VAL A 20 -3.70 9.21 -10.04
C VAL A 20 -4.24 10.52 -9.48
N GLU A 21 -5.15 10.39 -8.53
CA GLU A 21 -5.70 11.53 -7.80
C GLU A 21 -5.19 11.49 -6.36
N VAL A 22 -4.62 12.60 -5.91
CA VAL A 22 -4.22 12.76 -4.52
C VAL A 22 -5.38 13.42 -3.78
N THR A 23 -5.91 12.75 -2.77
CA THR A 23 -7.12 13.20 -2.08
C THR A 23 -7.06 12.80 -0.61
N THR A 24 -8.21 12.71 0.04
CA THR A 24 -8.30 12.25 1.42
C THR A 24 -9.35 11.16 1.55
N ALA A 25 -9.18 10.30 2.55
CA ALA A 25 -10.16 9.29 2.93
C ALA A 25 -10.13 9.21 4.45
N TRP A 26 -11.30 9.33 5.07
CA TRP A 26 -11.42 9.30 6.52
C TRP A 26 -10.52 10.34 7.18
N GLY A 27 -10.34 11.49 6.54
CA GLY A 27 -9.52 12.57 7.08
C GLY A 27 -8.02 12.38 6.91
N GLN A 28 -7.59 11.33 6.21
CA GLN A 28 -6.18 11.04 6.00
C GLN A 28 -5.82 11.14 4.51
N PRO A 29 -4.56 11.46 4.19
CA PRO A 29 -4.12 11.49 2.79
C PRO A 29 -4.36 10.14 2.11
N ALA A 30 -4.85 10.20 0.87
CA ALA A 30 -5.19 9.00 0.12
C ALA A 30 -4.88 9.17 -1.35
N LEU A 31 -4.68 8.04 -2.03
CA LEU A 31 -4.39 8.00 -3.45
C LEU A 31 -5.45 7.14 -4.14
N LYS A 32 -6.00 7.67 -5.23
CA LYS A 32 -7.03 6.96 -6.00
C LYS A 32 -6.64 6.92 -7.47
N VAL A 33 -7.12 5.89 -8.15
CA VAL A 33 -7.06 5.80 -9.60
C VAL A 33 -8.46 5.42 -10.07
N ARG A 34 -9.01 6.23 -10.99
CA ARG A 34 -10.35 6.02 -11.52
C ARG A 34 -11.41 5.89 -10.41
N GLY A 35 -11.26 6.71 -9.37
CA GLY A 35 -12.20 6.71 -8.26
C GLY A 35 -12.02 5.61 -7.24
N LYS A 36 -11.02 4.74 -7.42
CA LYS A 36 -10.76 3.63 -6.50
C LYS A 36 -9.50 3.88 -5.71
N MET A 37 -9.59 3.79 -4.40
CA MET A 37 -8.44 4.01 -3.52
C MET A 37 -7.49 2.83 -3.63
N PHE A 38 -6.20 3.10 -3.80
CA PHE A 38 -5.19 2.04 -3.79
C PHE A 38 -4.19 2.18 -2.65
N ALA A 39 -4.12 3.35 -2.01
CA ALA A 39 -3.28 3.54 -0.83
C ALA A 39 -3.81 4.72 -0.03
N CYS A 40 -3.66 4.65 1.29
CA CYS A 40 -3.98 5.80 2.15
C CYS A 40 -3.27 5.63 3.47
N MET A 41 -3.10 6.75 4.18
CA MET A 41 -2.61 6.67 5.55
C MET A 41 -3.69 6.04 6.41
N ALA A 42 -3.27 5.16 7.33
CA ALA A 42 -4.22 4.43 8.15
C ALA A 42 -4.98 5.38 9.07
N ALA A 43 -6.30 5.24 9.09
CA ALA A 43 -7.16 6.09 9.92
C ALA A 43 -7.65 5.36 11.17
N HIS A 44 -7.63 4.03 11.17
CA HIS A 44 -8.13 3.28 12.31
C HIS A 44 -7.11 3.27 13.45
N LYS A 45 -7.61 3.38 14.67
CA LYS A 45 -6.74 3.52 15.85
C LYS A 45 -5.90 2.28 16.13
N SER A 46 -6.26 1.12 15.57
CA SER A 46 -5.46 -0.09 15.76
C SER A 46 -4.13 -0.05 15.02
N ALA A 47 -4.03 0.79 13.98
CA ALA A 47 -2.81 0.91 13.22
C ALA A 47 -1.80 1.78 13.95
N GLU A 48 -0.51 1.43 13.82
CA GLU A 48 0.54 2.26 14.41
C GLU A 48 0.65 3.59 13.65
N PRO A 49 1.19 4.63 14.30
CA PRO A 49 1.44 5.88 13.59
C PRO A 49 2.33 5.67 12.37
N ASP A 50 2.14 6.47 11.35
CA ASP A 50 2.90 6.41 10.11
C ASP A 50 2.75 5.08 9.37
N SER A 51 1.59 4.45 9.50
CA SER A 51 1.27 3.24 8.73
C SER A 51 0.51 3.61 7.47
N LEU A 52 0.93 3.02 6.36
CA LEU A 52 0.28 3.19 5.07
C LEU A 52 -0.55 1.94 4.77
N VAL A 53 -1.81 2.13 4.42
CA VAL A 53 -2.65 1.04 3.92
C VAL A 53 -2.40 0.91 2.42
N VAL A 54 -2.00 -0.26 1.96
CA VAL A 54 -1.70 -0.52 0.56
C VAL A 54 -2.56 -1.70 0.10
N MET A 55 -3.33 -1.48 -0.96
CA MET A 55 -4.19 -2.54 -1.49
C MET A 55 -3.35 -3.56 -2.24
N MET A 56 -3.60 -4.84 -2.01
CA MET A 56 -2.90 -5.91 -2.72
C MET A 56 -3.61 -7.24 -2.52
N ASP A 57 -3.25 -8.21 -3.37
CA ASP A 57 -3.74 -9.55 -3.23
C ASP A 57 -3.37 -10.13 -1.87
N ARG A 58 -4.29 -10.91 -1.27
CA ARG A 58 -4.06 -11.44 0.07
C ARG A 58 -2.88 -12.39 0.17
N ASP A 59 -2.63 -13.16 -0.88
CA ASP A 59 -1.48 -14.07 -0.88
C ASP A 59 -0.17 -13.30 -0.92
N ASP A 60 -0.11 -12.24 -1.72
CA ASP A 60 1.06 -11.38 -1.77
C ASP A 60 1.28 -10.68 -0.42
N ARG A 61 0.19 -10.23 0.19
CA ARG A 61 0.25 -9.63 1.52
C ARG A 61 0.85 -10.57 2.54
N ASP A 62 0.35 -11.80 2.57
CA ASP A 62 0.82 -12.77 3.56
C ASP A 62 2.29 -13.09 3.36
N ALA A 63 2.73 -13.16 2.10
CA ALA A 63 4.14 -13.39 1.79
C ALA A 63 5.03 -12.24 2.28
N LEU A 64 4.58 -10.99 2.11
CA LEU A 64 5.33 -9.84 2.58
C LEU A 64 5.46 -9.84 4.09
N ILE A 65 4.38 -10.14 4.79
CA ILE A 65 4.40 -10.17 6.25
C ILE A 65 5.34 -11.26 6.76
N GLU A 66 5.30 -12.41 6.12
CA GLU A 66 6.19 -13.51 6.50
C GLU A 66 7.65 -13.16 6.27
N ASP A 67 7.92 -12.47 5.15
CA ASP A 67 9.28 -12.12 4.77
C ASP A 67 9.87 -11.00 5.62
N ASP A 68 9.05 -10.01 5.97
CA ASP A 68 9.54 -8.83 6.69
C ASP A 68 8.48 -8.28 7.66
N PRO A 69 8.25 -8.99 8.77
CA PRO A 69 7.21 -8.56 9.72
C PRO A 69 7.54 -7.26 10.46
N ALA A 70 8.78 -6.78 10.36
CA ALA A 70 9.13 -5.49 10.95
C ALA A 70 8.58 -4.33 10.13
N THR A 71 8.37 -4.56 8.85
CA THR A 71 7.89 -3.52 7.93
C THR A 71 6.40 -3.67 7.60
N TYR A 72 5.94 -4.90 7.40
CA TYR A 72 4.56 -5.19 6.97
C TYR A 72 3.81 -5.93 8.05
N TYR A 73 2.55 -5.51 8.29
CA TYR A 73 1.78 -6.14 9.35
C TYR A 73 0.27 -5.99 9.08
N LEU A 74 -0.52 -6.64 9.92
CA LEU A 74 -1.98 -6.50 9.88
C LEU A 74 -2.52 -6.32 11.29
N GLU A 75 -3.67 -5.67 11.37
CA GLU A 75 -4.48 -5.60 12.57
C GLU A 75 -5.86 -6.16 12.24
N PRO A 76 -6.61 -6.67 13.23
CA PRO A 76 -7.90 -7.30 12.95
C PRO A 76 -8.85 -6.47 12.11
N HIS A 77 -8.84 -5.17 12.26
CA HIS A 77 -9.69 -4.28 11.48
C HIS A 77 -9.45 -4.42 9.97
N TYR A 78 -8.22 -4.75 9.57
CA TYR A 78 -7.81 -4.77 8.17
C TYR A 78 -7.77 -6.17 7.54
N VAL A 79 -7.89 -7.21 8.36
CA VAL A 79 -7.67 -8.59 7.89
C VAL A 79 -8.59 -8.99 6.74
N ASN A 80 -9.84 -8.52 6.77
CA ASN A 80 -10.83 -8.91 5.77
C ASN A 80 -10.73 -8.13 4.47
N TYR A 81 -9.84 -7.15 4.41
CA TYR A 81 -9.64 -6.36 3.20
C TYR A 81 -8.39 -6.82 2.46
N PRO A 82 -8.36 -6.71 1.12
CA PRO A 82 -7.15 -7.06 0.36
C PRO A 82 -6.13 -5.93 0.49
N CYS A 83 -5.47 -5.87 1.64
CA CYS A 83 -4.52 -4.81 1.92
C CYS A 83 -3.52 -5.25 2.97
N VAL A 84 -2.45 -4.46 3.10
CA VAL A 84 -1.44 -4.65 4.13
C VAL A 84 -1.13 -3.28 4.75
N LEU A 85 -0.68 -3.30 5.99
CA LEU A 85 -0.18 -2.10 6.64
C LEU A 85 1.34 -2.06 6.50
N VAL A 86 1.87 -0.91 6.09
CA VAL A 86 3.29 -0.71 5.87
C VAL A 86 3.78 0.33 6.88
N ARG A 87 4.79 -0.05 7.67
CA ARG A 87 5.42 0.92 8.57
C ARG A 87 6.36 1.79 7.76
N LEU A 88 5.95 3.03 7.51
CA LEU A 88 6.76 3.93 6.69
C LEU A 88 8.11 4.21 7.32
N SER A 89 8.21 4.11 8.65
CA SER A 89 9.49 4.32 9.33
C SER A 89 10.51 3.21 9.07
N ARG A 90 10.07 2.11 8.46
CA ARG A 90 10.94 0.93 8.27
C ARG A 90 11.15 0.56 6.82
N VAL A 91 10.27 0.99 5.91
CA VAL A 91 10.30 0.52 4.54
C VAL A 91 11.43 1.18 3.75
N HIS A 92 12.14 0.38 2.94
CA HIS A 92 13.13 0.92 2.01
C HIS A 92 12.43 1.59 0.82
N ALA A 93 13.11 2.56 0.22
CA ALA A 93 12.55 3.30 -0.90
C ALA A 93 12.17 2.38 -2.07
N ASP A 94 13.01 1.41 -2.38
CA ASP A 94 12.72 0.48 -3.49
C ASP A 94 11.48 -0.37 -3.19
N ALA A 95 11.38 -0.87 -1.96
CA ALA A 95 10.22 -1.67 -1.57
C ALA A 95 8.95 -0.82 -1.56
N LEU A 96 9.04 0.42 -1.11
CA LEU A 96 7.91 1.33 -1.13
C LEU A 96 7.43 1.58 -2.54
N HIS A 97 8.36 1.81 -3.47
CA HIS A 97 8.03 1.99 -4.88
C HIS A 97 7.26 0.76 -5.41
N ASP A 98 7.74 -0.43 -5.08
CA ASP A 98 7.13 -1.66 -5.57
C ASP A 98 5.72 -1.87 -5.00
N VAL A 99 5.52 -1.63 -3.70
CA VAL A 99 4.19 -1.87 -3.13
C VAL A 99 3.18 -0.82 -3.58
N VAL A 100 3.59 0.43 -3.74
CA VAL A 100 2.69 1.46 -4.24
C VAL A 100 2.30 1.21 -5.69
N THR A 101 3.29 0.89 -6.52
CA THR A 101 3.04 0.58 -7.94
C THR A 101 2.18 -0.66 -8.09
N GLY A 102 2.45 -1.67 -7.26
CA GLY A 102 1.66 -2.90 -7.27
C GLY A 102 0.22 -2.65 -6.86
N ALA A 103 0.00 -1.80 -5.87
CA ALA A 103 -1.36 -1.45 -5.43
C ALA A 103 -2.12 -0.73 -6.54
N TYR A 104 -1.46 0.19 -7.22
CA TYR A 104 -2.05 0.88 -8.36
C TYR A 104 -2.52 -0.13 -9.42
N ARG A 105 -1.67 -1.07 -9.78
CA ARG A 105 -2.02 -2.07 -10.78
C ARG A 105 -3.16 -2.97 -10.31
N PHE A 106 -3.11 -3.37 -9.06
CA PHE A 106 -4.13 -4.25 -8.49
C PHE A 106 -5.51 -3.60 -8.56
N VAL A 107 -5.61 -2.34 -8.14
CA VAL A 107 -6.89 -1.64 -8.09
C VAL A 107 -7.33 -1.18 -9.48
N ASN A 108 -6.38 -0.87 -10.35
CA ASN A 108 -6.69 -0.37 -11.70
C ASN A 108 -7.23 -1.47 -12.62
N GLY A 109 -7.42 -2.69 -12.10
CA GLY A 109 -8.04 -3.77 -12.84
C GLY A 109 -7.11 -4.48 -13.80
N ALA A 110 -5.85 -4.32 -13.53
CA ALA A 110 -4.92 -5.11 -14.30
C ALA A 110 -5.17 -6.56 -14.01
N GLN A 111 -5.58 -7.15 -14.27
CA GLN A 111 -5.86 -8.25 -13.84
C GLN A 111 -5.16 -9.27 -13.62
N PRO A 112 -5.52 -9.71 -13.71
CA PRO A 112 -5.11 -10.43 -13.25
C PRO A 112 -4.52 -11.22 -13.24
N ARG A 113 -4.47 -11.45 -13.29
CA ARG A 113 -3.91 -12.24 -13.24
C ARG A 113 -3.26 -12.77 -13.25
N THR A 114 -3.13 -12.69 -13.32
CA THR A 114 -2.51 -13.06 -13.29
C THR A 114 -1.88 -13.52 -13.00
N ARG A 115 -1.92 -13.49 -12.92
CA ARG A 115 -1.24 -13.80 -12.51
C ARG A 115 -0.91 -14.48 -12.33
N LYS A 116 -0.93 -14.72 -12.44
CA LYS A 116 -0.59 -15.33 -12.17
C LYS A 116 -0.11 -15.81 -12.08
N ARG A 117 0.02 -15.86 -12.17
CA ARG A 117 0.55 -16.37 -11.94
C ARG A 117 0.86 -16.99 -11.99
N ARG A 118 1.07 -17.17 -12.13
CA ARG A 118 1.50 -17.89 -12.05
C ARG A 118 1.66 -18.41 -12.17
N PRO A 119 1.84 -18.84 -12.25
CA PRO A 119 2.27 -19.49 -12.26
C PRO A 119 2.48 -19.80 -12.22
#